data_20f86f0b31093184f7fc9b6caf51be4c
#
_entry.id   20f86f0b31093184f7fc9b6caf51be4c
#
_cell.length_a   1.000
_cell.length_b   1.000
_cell.length_c   1.000
_cell.angle_alpha   90.00
_cell.angle_beta   90.00
_cell.angle_gamma   90.00
#
_symmetry.space_group_name_H-M   'P 1'
#
loop_
_entity.id
_entity.type
_entity.pdbx_description
1 polymer ?
#
loop_
_entity_poly.entity_id
_entity_poly.type
_entity_poly.pdbx_seq_one_letter_code
_entity_poly.pdbx_strand_id
1 'polypeptide(L)' 'MEQATVVDVRGMPPRDRHPLIFSTFDGMPVGGEMILVNDHDPRPLWYQFLMERKDTFDWAYQEEGPEVWKVKITKTA' A
#
# COMPACT_ATOMS: atom_id res chain seq x y z
N MET A 1 13.27 17.16 -1.56
CA MET A 1 13.24 16.04 -0.60
C MET A 1 11.96 15.28 -0.79
N GLU A 2 12.09 13.99 -1.04
CA GLU A 2 10.90 13.18 -1.26
C GLU A 2 10.32 12.71 0.05
N GLN A 3 9.01 12.70 0.11
CA GLN A 3 8.28 12.20 1.26
C GLN A 3 7.36 11.09 0.79
N ALA A 4 7.18 10.08 1.64
CA ALA A 4 6.23 9.02 1.34
C ALA A 4 4.81 9.59 1.32
N THR A 5 4.02 9.16 0.35
CA THR A 5 2.60 9.49 0.28
C THR A 5 1.87 8.63 1.30
N VAL A 6 1.10 9.25 2.18
CA VAL A 6 0.29 8.50 3.15
C VAL A 6 -1.09 8.26 2.57
N VAL A 7 -1.49 7.00 2.54
CA VAL A 7 -2.81 6.58 2.06
C VAL A 7 -3.54 5.90 3.20
N ASP A 8 -4.41 6.64 3.87
CA ASP A 8 -5.20 6.12 4.98
C ASP A 8 -6.56 5.69 4.45
N VAL A 9 -6.80 4.39 4.45
CA VAL A 9 -8.05 3.84 3.92
C VAL A 9 -9.03 3.44 5.02
N ARG A 10 -8.69 3.71 6.28
CA ARG A 10 -9.62 3.48 7.39
C ARG A 10 -10.84 4.36 7.20
N GLY A 11 -12.02 3.79 7.38
CA GLY A 11 -13.27 4.53 7.18
C GLY A 11 -13.77 4.56 5.74
N MET A 12 -12.97 4.10 4.77
CA MET A 12 -13.44 3.97 3.40
C MET A 12 -14.18 2.64 3.20
N PRO A 13 -15.20 2.61 2.34
CA PRO A 13 -15.81 1.33 1.97
C PRO A 13 -14.76 0.37 1.41
N PRO A 14 -14.78 -0.91 1.81
CA PRO A 14 -13.75 -1.86 1.36
C PRO A 14 -13.58 -1.93 -0.15
N ARG A 15 -14.68 -1.82 -0.91
CA ARG A 15 -14.63 -1.90 -2.37
C ARG A 15 -13.87 -0.74 -3.01
N ASP A 16 -13.68 0.37 -2.29
CA ASP A 16 -12.99 1.54 -2.81
C ASP A 16 -11.51 1.56 -2.44
N ARG A 17 -11.11 0.74 -1.46
CA ARG A 17 -9.75 0.77 -0.91
C ARG A 17 -8.72 0.29 -1.92
N HIS A 18 -8.92 -0.89 -2.50
CA HIS A 18 -7.95 -1.47 -3.43
C HIS A 18 -7.78 -0.61 -4.70
N PRO A 19 -8.84 -0.12 -5.34
CA PRO A 19 -8.66 0.76 -6.50
C PRO A 19 -7.84 2.01 -6.18
N LEU A 20 -8.07 2.63 -5.03
CA LEU A 20 -7.30 3.81 -4.63
C LEU A 20 -5.83 3.46 -4.42
N ILE A 21 -5.56 2.36 -3.74
CA ILE A 21 -4.18 1.93 -3.46
C ILE A 21 -3.44 1.65 -4.77
N PHE A 22 -4.04 0.91 -5.68
CA PHE A 22 -3.40 0.60 -6.96
C PHE A 22 -3.22 1.84 -7.83
N SER A 23 -4.22 2.74 -7.84
CA SER A 23 -4.11 3.99 -8.57
C SER A 23 -2.97 4.87 -8.04
N THR A 24 -2.83 4.94 -6.72
CA THR A 24 -1.75 5.70 -6.09
C THR A 24 -0.40 5.08 -6.44
N PHE A 25 -0.29 3.77 -6.34
CA PHE A 25 0.94 3.06 -6.67
C PHE A 25 1.33 3.29 -8.13
N ASP A 26 0.38 3.13 -9.04
CA ASP A 26 0.65 3.27 -10.46
C ASP A 26 1.09 4.68 -10.83
N GLY A 27 0.62 5.68 -10.09
CA GLY A 27 1.00 7.08 -10.34
C GLY A 27 2.35 7.48 -9.77
N MET A 28 2.98 6.62 -8.96
CA MET A 28 4.29 6.93 -8.38
C MET A 28 5.42 6.67 -9.37
N PRO A 29 6.51 7.45 -9.32
CA PRO A 29 7.71 7.10 -10.06
C PRO A 29 8.41 5.92 -9.41
N VAL A 30 9.30 5.27 -10.15
CA VAL A 30 10.18 4.26 -9.59
C VAL A 30 11.01 4.91 -8.46
N GLY A 31 11.08 4.24 -7.31
CA GLY A 31 11.67 4.79 -6.11
C GLY A 31 10.69 5.50 -5.21
N GLY A 32 9.47 5.75 -5.69
CA GLY A 32 8.41 6.34 -4.88
C GLY A 32 7.94 5.40 -3.78
N GLU A 33 7.48 5.97 -2.68
CA GLU A 33 7.03 5.21 -1.52
C GLU A 33 5.65 5.67 -1.10
N MET A 34 4.81 4.73 -0.69
CA MET A 34 3.54 5.06 -0.06
C MET A 34 3.42 4.32 1.27
N ILE A 35 2.80 4.96 2.24
CA ILE A 35 2.50 4.36 3.54
C ILE A 35 1.00 4.08 3.56
N LEU A 36 0.65 2.80 3.49
CA LEU A 36 -0.74 2.38 3.59
C LEU A 36 -1.11 2.27 5.06
N VAL A 37 -2.19 2.92 5.47
CA VAL A 37 -2.73 2.82 6.82
C VAL A 37 -4.08 2.12 6.75
N ASN A 38 -4.18 0.98 7.45
CA ASN A 38 -5.38 0.15 7.42
C ASN A 38 -5.79 -0.23 8.84
N ASP A 39 -7.00 -0.77 8.99
CA ASP A 39 -7.56 -1.21 10.26
C ASP A 39 -7.54 -2.73 10.43
N HIS A 40 -6.93 -3.44 9.49
CA HIS A 40 -6.71 -4.88 9.56
C HIS A 40 -5.51 -5.24 8.68
N ASP A 41 -5.03 -6.48 8.81
CA ASP A 41 -3.88 -6.96 8.05
C ASP A 41 -4.16 -6.88 6.56
N PRO A 42 -3.39 -6.09 5.79
CA PRO A 42 -3.61 -5.97 4.35
C PRO A 42 -3.00 -7.12 3.54
N ARG A 43 -2.87 -8.31 4.11
CA ARG A 43 -2.29 -9.46 3.42
C ARG A 43 -3.03 -9.84 2.14
N PRO A 44 -4.37 -9.80 2.07
CA PRO A 44 -5.05 -10.06 0.79
C PRO A 44 -4.63 -9.10 -0.31
N LEU A 45 -4.37 -7.85 0.04
CA LEU A 45 -3.86 -6.86 -0.91
C LEU A 45 -2.45 -7.22 -1.38
N TRP A 46 -1.61 -7.74 -0.47
CA TRP A 46 -0.26 -8.18 -0.81
C TRP A 46 -0.29 -9.28 -1.88
N TYR A 47 -1.19 -10.26 -1.74
CA TYR A 47 -1.36 -11.29 -2.76
C TYR A 47 -1.77 -10.68 -4.10
N GLN A 48 -2.63 -9.68 -4.08
CA GLN A 48 -3.06 -9.01 -5.30
C GLN A 48 -1.90 -8.27 -5.97
N PHE A 49 -1.06 -7.62 -5.18
CA PHE A 49 0.16 -6.99 -5.70
C PHE A 49 1.10 -8.02 -6.33
N LEU A 50 1.26 -9.17 -5.69
CA LEU A 50 2.10 -10.24 -6.24
C LEU A 50 1.60 -10.71 -7.60
N MET A 51 0.30 -10.72 -7.81
CA MET A 51 -0.29 -11.18 -9.06
C MET A 51 -0.34 -10.10 -10.13
N GLU A 52 -0.65 -8.86 -9.73
CA GLU A 52 -0.93 -7.78 -10.68
C GLU A 52 0.24 -6.82 -10.87
N ARG A 53 1.17 -6.78 -9.92
CA ARG A 53 2.34 -5.88 -9.97
C ARG A 53 3.62 -6.64 -9.66
N LYS A 54 3.71 -7.86 -10.15
CA LYS A 54 4.82 -8.78 -9.88
C LYS A 54 6.17 -8.12 -10.15
N ASP A 55 7.09 -8.28 -9.19
CA ASP A 55 8.47 -7.81 -9.29
C ASP A 55 8.63 -6.30 -9.47
N THR A 56 7.60 -5.52 -9.10
CA THR A 56 7.65 -4.06 -9.23
C THR A 56 7.55 -3.32 -7.91
N PHE A 57 7.50 -4.04 -6.79
CA PHE A 57 7.27 -3.41 -5.49
C PHE A 57 8.04 -4.11 -4.38
N ASP A 58 8.31 -3.35 -3.30
CA ASP A 58 8.70 -3.88 -2.01
C ASP A 58 7.61 -3.60 -1.00
N TRP A 59 7.46 -4.50 -0.03
CA TRP A 59 6.38 -4.47 0.95
C TRP A 59 6.99 -4.63 2.34
N ALA A 60 6.89 -3.60 3.18
CA ALA A 60 7.50 -3.61 4.50
C ALA A 60 6.51 -3.15 5.56
N TYR A 61 6.15 -4.04 6.49
CA TYR A 61 5.29 -3.67 7.60
C TYR A 61 5.99 -2.70 8.52
N GLN A 62 5.31 -1.62 8.89
CA GLN A 62 5.78 -0.65 9.86
C GLN A 62 5.02 -0.76 11.18
N GLU A 63 3.76 -1.19 11.12
CA GLU A 63 2.95 -1.43 12.31
C GLU A 63 2.03 -2.60 12.03
N GLU A 64 2.01 -3.59 12.93
CA GLU A 64 1.27 -4.83 12.72
C GLU A 64 0.18 -5.00 13.78
N GLY A 65 -0.74 -4.07 13.80
CA GLY A 65 -1.92 -4.18 14.63
C GLY A 65 -1.69 -4.04 16.12
N PRO A 66 -2.68 -4.47 16.88
CA PRO A 66 -3.90 -5.12 16.43
C PRO A 66 -4.91 -4.19 15.76
N GLU A 67 -4.88 -2.89 16.08
CA GLU A 67 -5.91 -1.97 15.59
C GLU A 67 -5.47 -1.19 14.36
N VAL A 68 -4.20 -0.85 14.28
CA VAL A 68 -3.63 -0.08 13.18
C VAL A 68 -2.57 -0.91 12.48
N TRP A 69 -2.66 -0.95 11.17
CA TRP A 69 -1.72 -1.68 10.30
C TRP A 69 -1.12 -0.69 9.31
N LYS A 70 0.21 -0.60 9.29
CA LYS A 70 0.91 0.28 8.36
C LYS A 70 1.91 -0.51 7.55
N VAL A 71 1.89 -0.27 6.25
CA VAL A 71 2.80 -0.93 5.31
C VAL A 71 3.42 0.13 4.42
N LYS A 72 4.74 0.09 4.30
CA LYS A 72 5.43 0.89 3.30
C LYS A 72 5.53 0.08 2.02
N ILE A 73 4.97 0.61 0.95
CA ILE A 73 5.01 0.01 -0.38
C ILE A 73 5.88 0.89 -1.26
N THR A 74 6.98 0.34 -1.72
CA THR A 74 7.95 1.06 -2.56
C THR A 74 7.86 0.55 -3.99
N LYS A 75 7.82 1.46 -4.94
CA LYS A 75 7.83 1.08 -6.36
C LYS A 75 9.27 0.89 -6.81
N THR A 76 9.61 -0.33 -7.22
CA THR A 76 11.00 -0.69 -7.54
C THR A 76 11.26 -0.83 -9.03
N ALA A 77 10.24 -0.91 -9.83
CA ALA A 77 10.42 -1.05 -11.29
C ALA A 77 9.23 -0.48 -12.06
#